data_537a9345dff2c6710355832ab3429c6f
#
_entry.id   537a9345dff2c6710355832ab3429c6f
#
_cell.length_a   1.000
_cell.length_b   1.000
_cell.length_c   1.000
_cell.angle_alpha   90.00
_cell.angle_beta   90.00
_cell.angle_gamma   90.00
#
_symmetry.space_group_name_H-M   'P 1'
#
loop_
_entity.id
_entity.type
_entity.pdbx_description
1 polymer ?
#
loop_
_entity_poly.entity_id
_entity_poly.type
_entity_poly.pdbx_seq_one_letter_code
_entity_poly.pdbx_strand_id
1 'polypeptide(L)'
;MTTAAAQKAQAADVAGQIIHAMRVMNVSPIPRNYQLFYEAYIGTNPALTRELSLLGNRPRQEELDELAATFIGTGQASMMEKAHGRLVEELDALLSLLRREQTSLESYNRLLDETATTINAKNNFSADLLRNAISLLSKATGDTLAQGEKTVEGVVQRSQEVDQVRKELDEYKRIANTDSLTRLSNRRAFDEKLATLYDDSMQLPVTALVLADIDHFKKFNDAYGHPVGDKILASVAAVLRSSVRKDVFVARTGGEEFALIIEGNTTEEVMAICERLRKALETRPFRNSRTGMDYGPITISIGVAMASQADDAGDLYVKSDTALYCAKNAGRNRLMLFEDGMRKDYGGKSWLIYKK
;
A
#
# COMPACT_ATOMS: atom_id res chain seq x y z
N MET A 1 25.63 11.64 31.86
CA MET A 1 25.95 10.29 31.28
C MET A 1 25.02 9.18 31.76
N THR A 2 23.80 9.48 32.23
CA THR A 2 22.92 8.47 32.89
C THR A 2 21.64 8.10 32.10
N THR A 3 21.25 8.85 31.08
CA THR A 3 19.96 8.61 30.39
C THR A 3 20.05 7.66 29.20
N ALA A 4 21.10 7.70 28.41
CA ALA A 4 21.25 6.83 27.23
C ALA A 4 21.59 5.36 27.60
N ALA A 5 22.37 5.17 28.66
CA ALA A 5 22.65 3.84 29.20
C ALA A 5 21.42 3.21 29.85
N ALA A 6 20.58 4.00 30.51
CA ALA A 6 19.32 3.54 31.10
C ALA A 6 18.27 3.17 30.03
N GLN A 7 18.14 3.94 28.94
CA GLN A 7 17.24 3.60 27.82
C GLN A 7 17.70 2.37 27.03
N LYS A 8 19.00 2.20 26.86
CA LYS A 8 19.56 1.00 26.22
C LYS A 8 19.43 -0.24 27.09
N ALA A 9 19.55 -0.08 28.41
CA ALA A 9 19.25 -1.13 29.38
C ALA A 9 17.77 -1.46 29.44
N GLN A 10 16.88 -0.47 29.33
CA GLN A 10 15.44 -0.67 29.33
C GLN A 10 14.94 -1.35 28.04
N ALA A 11 15.49 -1.01 26.87
CA ALA A 11 15.18 -1.67 25.61
C ALA A 11 15.75 -3.11 25.55
N ALA A 12 16.93 -3.34 26.11
CA ALA A 12 17.50 -4.69 26.27
C ALA A 12 16.70 -5.52 27.29
N ASP A 13 16.11 -4.89 28.29
CA ASP A 13 15.25 -5.51 29.29
C ASP A 13 13.91 -5.92 28.68
N VAL A 14 13.27 -5.09 27.87
CA VAL A 14 12.02 -5.41 27.14
C VAL A 14 12.21 -6.62 26.23
N ALA A 15 13.26 -6.67 25.43
CA ALA A 15 13.55 -7.81 24.56
C ALA A 15 13.79 -9.09 25.37
N GLY A 16 14.53 -8.97 26.49
CA GLY A 16 14.76 -10.08 27.41
C GLY A 16 13.48 -10.60 28.07
N GLN A 17 12.59 -9.71 28.47
CA GLN A 17 11.30 -10.04 29.07
C GLN A 17 10.36 -10.73 28.08
N ILE A 18 10.34 -10.26 26.81
CA ILE A 18 9.55 -10.89 25.73
C ILE A 18 10.05 -12.31 25.47
N ILE A 19 11.36 -12.50 25.30
CA ILE A 19 11.95 -13.82 25.08
C ILE A 19 11.70 -14.73 26.30
N HIS A 20 11.75 -14.19 27.51
CA HIS A 20 11.41 -14.92 28.72
C HIS A 20 9.93 -15.36 28.73
N ALA A 21 9.01 -14.46 28.42
CA ALA A 21 7.57 -14.75 28.33
C ALA A 21 7.29 -15.85 27.29
N MET A 22 7.90 -15.75 26.10
CA MET A 22 7.78 -16.77 25.07
C MET A 22 8.31 -18.14 25.53
N ARG A 23 9.42 -18.20 26.25
CA ARG A 23 9.96 -19.43 26.83
C ARG A 23 9.02 -20.04 27.88
N VAL A 24 8.48 -19.21 28.77
CA VAL A 24 7.53 -19.65 29.80
C VAL A 24 6.27 -20.25 29.16
N MET A 25 5.80 -19.66 28.07
CA MET A 25 4.64 -20.16 27.30
C MET A 25 5.01 -21.26 26.27
N ASN A 26 6.26 -21.70 26.24
CA ASN A 26 6.77 -22.69 25.30
C ASN A 26 6.51 -22.33 23.82
N VAL A 27 6.62 -21.05 23.50
CA VAL A 27 6.43 -20.50 22.15
C VAL A 27 7.76 -20.38 21.45
N SER A 28 7.84 -20.83 20.20
CA SER A 28 9.04 -20.71 19.36
C SER A 28 9.34 -19.25 19.05
N PRO A 29 10.60 -18.75 19.21
CA PRO A 29 10.96 -17.37 19.00
C PRO A 29 11.17 -17.03 17.51
N ILE A 30 10.20 -17.40 16.67
CA ILE A 30 10.16 -16.96 15.27
C ILE A 30 9.76 -15.49 15.18
N PRO A 31 10.16 -14.75 14.14
CA PRO A 31 9.93 -13.30 14.02
C PRO A 31 8.47 -12.90 14.22
N ARG A 32 7.52 -13.66 13.67
CA ARG A 32 6.08 -13.41 13.79
C ARG A 32 5.57 -13.52 15.21
N ASN A 33 5.98 -14.55 15.94
CA ASN A 33 5.62 -14.75 17.35
C ASN A 33 6.26 -13.66 18.22
N TYR A 34 7.53 -13.33 17.96
CA TYR A 34 8.20 -12.24 18.67
C TYR A 34 7.46 -10.91 18.49
N GLN A 35 7.02 -10.59 17.28
CA GLN A 35 6.25 -9.38 17.02
C GLN A 35 4.92 -9.37 17.77
N LEU A 36 4.20 -10.50 17.80
CA LEU A 36 2.95 -10.67 18.54
C LEU A 36 3.13 -10.35 20.03
N PHE A 37 4.14 -10.95 20.64
CA PHE A 37 4.47 -10.73 22.05
C PHE A 37 4.98 -9.31 22.32
N TYR A 38 5.72 -8.73 21.39
CA TYR A 38 6.22 -7.35 21.49
C TYR A 38 5.06 -6.34 21.52
N GLU A 39 4.13 -6.41 20.57
CA GLU A 39 2.99 -5.50 20.50
C GLU A 39 2.03 -5.66 21.69
N ALA A 40 1.82 -6.90 22.14
CA ALA A 40 1.04 -7.17 23.35
C ALA A 40 1.71 -6.60 24.60
N TYR A 41 3.04 -6.69 24.68
CA TYR A 41 3.82 -6.25 25.84
C TYR A 41 3.89 -4.72 25.96
N ILE A 42 4.09 -4.00 24.84
CA ILE A 42 4.06 -2.51 24.84
C ILE A 42 2.65 -1.94 25.00
N GLY A 43 1.62 -2.78 24.93
CA GLY A 43 0.24 -2.35 25.20
C GLY A 43 -0.37 -1.46 24.11
N THR A 44 0.20 -1.43 22.92
CA THR A 44 -0.33 -0.67 21.78
C THR A 44 -1.72 -1.13 21.35
N ASN A 45 -2.03 -2.42 21.60
CA ASN A 45 -3.34 -2.99 21.32
C ASN A 45 -3.87 -3.77 22.52
N PRO A 46 -4.75 -3.16 23.36
CA PRO A 46 -5.31 -3.82 24.54
C PRO A 46 -6.14 -5.08 24.23
N ALA A 47 -6.74 -5.15 23.03
CA ALA A 47 -7.49 -6.32 22.61
C ALA A 47 -6.55 -7.50 22.34
N LEU A 48 -5.43 -7.28 21.65
CA LEU A 48 -4.38 -8.27 21.44
C LEU A 48 -3.84 -8.82 22.77
N THR A 49 -3.52 -7.92 23.71
CA THR A 49 -3.02 -8.30 25.03
C THR A 49 -4.00 -9.22 25.78
N ARG A 50 -5.30 -8.92 25.68
CA ARG A 50 -6.36 -9.70 26.28
C ARG A 50 -6.48 -11.09 25.63
N GLU A 51 -6.55 -11.15 24.30
CA GLU A 51 -6.70 -12.41 23.56
C GLU A 51 -5.46 -13.30 23.73
N LEU A 52 -4.26 -12.74 23.69
CA LEU A 52 -3.02 -13.49 23.96
C LEU A 52 -3.00 -14.07 25.38
N SER A 53 -3.53 -13.34 26.38
CA SER A 53 -3.66 -13.81 27.74
C SER A 53 -4.67 -14.96 27.90
N LEU A 54 -5.69 -15.04 27.05
CA LEU A 54 -6.71 -16.08 27.06
C LEU A 54 -6.20 -17.43 26.50
N LEU A 55 -5.14 -17.44 25.67
CA LEU A 55 -4.57 -18.66 25.11
C LEU A 55 -3.84 -19.55 26.16
N GLY A 56 -3.63 -19.03 27.37
CA GLY A 56 -3.01 -19.78 28.46
C GLY A 56 -1.50 -20.00 28.30
N ASN A 57 -0.94 -20.97 29.06
CA ASN A 57 0.52 -21.13 29.20
C ASN A 57 1.18 -21.97 28.10
N ARG A 58 0.45 -22.53 27.15
CA ARG A 58 0.98 -23.33 26.03
C ARG A 58 0.09 -23.20 24.79
N PRO A 59 0.06 -22.04 24.14
CA PRO A 59 -0.72 -21.87 22.93
C PRO A 59 -0.14 -22.71 21.79
N ARG A 60 -1.00 -23.26 20.95
CA ARG A 60 -0.59 -23.94 19.72
C ARG A 60 -0.15 -22.90 18.68
N GLN A 61 0.73 -23.29 17.77
CA GLN A 61 1.21 -22.38 16.74
C GLN A 61 0.07 -21.84 15.85
N GLU A 62 -0.93 -22.68 15.58
CA GLU A 62 -2.14 -22.31 14.82
C GLU A 62 -2.91 -21.17 15.49
N GLU A 63 -3.08 -21.20 16.81
CA GLU A 63 -3.76 -20.16 17.60
C GLU A 63 -2.96 -18.83 17.60
N LEU A 64 -1.63 -18.92 17.64
CA LEU A 64 -0.75 -17.76 17.50
C LEU A 64 -0.76 -17.20 16.09
N ASP A 65 -0.86 -18.04 15.08
CA ASP A 65 -0.95 -17.63 13.69
C ASP A 65 -2.28 -16.94 13.38
N GLU A 66 -3.39 -17.40 13.96
CA GLU A 66 -4.70 -16.76 13.89
C GLU A 66 -4.69 -15.39 14.60
N LEU A 67 -4.10 -15.31 15.79
CA LEU A 67 -3.94 -14.04 16.50
C LEU A 67 -3.03 -13.08 15.74
N ALA A 68 -1.92 -13.55 15.22
CA ALA A 68 -1.03 -12.75 14.40
C ALA A 68 -1.73 -12.30 13.11
N ALA A 69 -2.53 -13.16 12.48
CA ALA A 69 -3.38 -12.83 11.34
C ALA A 69 -4.40 -11.73 11.69
N THR A 70 -4.97 -11.77 12.88
CA THR A 70 -6.00 -10.82 13.30
C THR A 70 -5.42 -9.46 13.74
N PHE A 71 -4.26 -9.44 14.37
CA PHE A 71 -3.77 -8.24 15.08
C PHE A 71 -2.46 -7.64 14.54
N ILE A 72 -1.58 -8.40 13.88
CA ILE A 72 -0.23 -7.91 13.55
C ILE A 72 0.00 -7.64 12.06
N GLY A 73 -0.42 -8.53 11.21
CA GLY A 73 0.00 -8.46 9.81
C GLY A 73 -1.11 -8.21 8.83
N THR A 74 -2.32 -8.14 9.31
CA THR A 74 -3.47 -8.32 8.46
C THR A 74 -4.62 -7.38 8.75
N GLY A 75 -4.51 -6.48 9.68
CA GLY A 75 -5.54 -5.45 9.82
C GLY A 75 -5.88 -4.84 8.47
N GLN A 76 -4.88 -4.48 7.69
CA GLN A 76 -5.05 -3.92 6.36
C GLN A 76 -5.31 -4.97 5.28
N ALA A 77 -4.59 -6.10 5.29
CA ALA A 77 -4.82 -7.20 4.34
C ALA A 77 -6.19 -7.86 4.57
N SER A 78 -6.57 -8.11 5.83
CA SER A 78 -7.89 -8.61 6.21
C SER A 78 -9.00 -7.63 5.89
N MET A 79 -8.78 -6.31 6.07
CA MET A 79 -9.76 -5.29 5.68
C MET A 79 -9.91 -5.21 4.16
N MET A 80 -8.81 -5.31 3.42
CA MET A 80 -8.84 -5.33 1.95
C MET A 80 -9.51 -6.60 1.41
N GLU A 81 -9.26 -7.75 2.03
CA GLU A 81 -9.90 -9.02 1.69
C GLU A 81 -11.40 -9.00 2.01
N LYS A 82 -11.80 -8.46 3.16
CA LYS A 82 -13.21 -8.25 3.52
C LYS A 82 -13.91 -7.29 2.56
N ALA A 83 -13.29 -6.19 2.20
CA ALA A 83 -13.85 -5.24 1.25
C ALA A 83 -13.95 -5.85 -0.16
N HIS A 84 -12.97 -6.66 -0.57
CA HIS A 84 -13.02 -7.43 -1.82
C HIS A 84 -14.17 -8.46 -1.80
N GLY A 85 -14.32 -9.21 -0.69
CA GLY A 85 -15.42 -10.15 -0.50
C GLY A 85 -16.78 -9.46 -0.62
N ARG A 86 -16.99 -8.31 0.05
CA ARG A 86 -18.19 -7.50 -0.08
C ARG A 86 -18.45 -7.04 -1.53
N LEU A 87 -17.40 -6.65 -2.25
CA LEU A 87 -17.54 -6.26 -3.66
C LEU A 87 -18.05 -7.41 -4.52
N VAL A 88 -17.52 -8.62 -4.32
CA VAL A 88 -17.97 -9.82 -5.03
C VAL A 88 -19.42 -10.13 -4.70
N GLU A 89 -19.81 -10.09 -3.42
CA GLU A 89 -21.19 -10.31 -2.97
C GLU A 89 -22.17 -9.31 -3.61
N GLU A 90 -21.81 -8.02 -3.69
CA GLU A 90 -22.65 -6.99 -4.33
C GLU A 90 -22.78 -7.18 -5.83
N LEU A 91 -21.69 -7.59 -6.51
CA LEU A 91 -21.73 -7.92 -7.94
C LEU A 91 -22.59 -9.16 -8.24
N ASP A 92 -22.49 -10.20 -7.42
CA ASP A 92 -23.32 -11.40 -7.57
C ASP A 92 -24.81 -11.10 -7.33
N ALA A 93 -25.10 -10.23 -6.37
CA ALA A 93 -26.46 -9.77 -6.12
C ALA A 93 -27.03 -8.93 -7.29
N LEU A 94 -26.21 -8.05 -7.91
CA LEU A 94 -26.57 -7.35 -9.16
C LEU A 94 -26.86 -8.31 -10.31
N LEU A 95 -25.99 -9.30 -10.51
CA LEU A 95 -26.20 -10.33 -11.55
C LEU A 95 -27.49 -11.11 -11.31
N SER A 96 -27.83 -11.42 -10.06
CA SER A 96 -29.07 -12.12 -9.72
C SER A 96 -30.32 -11.28 -10.02
N LEU A 97 -30.29 -9.97 -9.75
CA LEU A 97 -31.36 -9.04 -10.12
C LEU A 97 -31.56 -8.97 -11.63
N LEU A 98 -30.50 -8.83 -12.40
CA LEU A 98 -30.55 -8.77 -13.87
C LEU A 98 -31.07 -10.07 -14.49
N ARG A 99 -30.66 -11.24 -13.97
CA ARG A 99 -31.17 -12.53 -14.41
C ARG A 99 -32.67 -12.68 -14.13
N ARG A 100 -33.13 -12.20 -12.99
CA ARG A 100 -34.53 -12.22 -12.62
C ARG A 100 -35.37 -11.33 -13.56
N GLU A 101 -34.86 -10.15 -13.91
CA GLU A 101 -35.48 -9.26 -14.87
C GLU A 101 -35.54 -9.89 -16.26
N GLN A 102 -34.46 -10.49 -16.73
CA GLN A 102 -34.43 -11.23 -18.01
C GLN A 102 -35.50 -12.32 -18.05
N THR A 103 -35.62 -13.13 -17.00
CA THR A 103 -36.66 -14.20 -16.95
C THR A 103 -38.07 -13.61 -16.94
N SER A 104 -38.28 -12.47 -16.30
CA SER A 104 -39.57 -11.76 -16.30
C SER A 104 -39.96 -11.29 -17.73
N LEU A 105 -38.99 -10.67 -18.43
CA LEU A 105 -39.17 -10.23 -19.84
C LEU A 105 -39.39 -11.40 -20.81
N GLU A 106 -38.68 -12.50 -20.64
CA GLU A 106 -38.89 -13.72 -21.44
C GLU A 106 -40.29 -14.29 -21.26
N SER A 107 -40.78 -14.31 -20.01
CA SER A 107 -42.15 -14.74 -19.68
C SER A 107 -43.19 -13.82 -20.28
N TYR A 108 -42.97 -12.51 -20.24
CA TYR A 108 -43.84 -11.52 -20.87
C TYR A 108 -43.88 -11.68 -22.41
N ASN A 109 -42.73 -11.84 -23.06
CA ASN A 109 -42.63 -12.05 -24.49
C ASN A 109 -43.36 -13.34 -24.92
N ARG A 110 -43.23 -14.42 -24.14
CA ARG A 110 -43.98 -15.68 -24.43
C ARG A 110 -45.48 -15.45 -24.34
N LEU A 111 -45.96 -14.73 -23.34
CA LEU A 111 -47.37 -14.39 -23.20
C LEU A 111 -47.89 -13.55 -24.38
N LEU A 112 -47.08 -12.59 -24.87
CA LEU A 112 -47.39 -11.80 -26.06
C LEU A 112 -47.55 -12.70 -27.29
N ASP A 113 -46.60 -13.62 -27.55
CA ASP A 113 -46.63 -14.53 -28.69
C ASP A 113 -47.81 -15.49 -28.65
N GLU A 114 -48.10 -16.06 -27.46
CA GLU A 114 -49.27 -16.96 -27.27
C GLU A 114 -50.57 -16.21 -27.50
N THR A 115 -50.67 -14.96 -27.00
CA THR A 115 -51.88 -14.14 -27.20
C THR A 115 -52.06 -13.75 -28.68
N ALA A 116 -50.97 -13.32 -29.34
CA ALA A 116 -50.98 -13.00 -30.76
C ALA A 116 -51.36 -14.20 -31.63
N THR A 117 -50.82 -15.39 -31.34
CA THR A 117 -51.12 -16.63 -32.04
C THR A 117 -52.60 -17.03 -31.86
N THR A 118 -53.11 -16.87 -30.63
CA THR A 118 -54.50 -17.17 -30.31
C THR A 118 -55.48 -16.25 -31.05
N ILE A 119 -55.12 -14.97 -31.15
CA ILE A 119 -55.92 -13.98 -31.90
C ILE A 119 -55.92 -14.34 -33.41
N ASN A 120 -54.74 -14.67 -34.00
CA ASN A 120 -54.61 -14.95 -35.42
C ASN A 120 -55.22 -16.29 -35.84
N ALA A 121 -55.29 -17.30 -34.96
CA ALA A 121 -55.80 -18.63 -35.30
C ALA A 121 -57.36 -18.72 -35.36
N LYS A 122 -58.05 -17.77 -34.80
CA LYS A 122 -59.55 -17.77 -34.76
C LYS A 122 -60.15 -16.83 -35.79
N ASN A 123 -60.67 -17.40 -36.86
CA ASN A 123 -61.35 -16.70 -37.97
C ASN A 123 -62.68 -15.98 -37.58
N ASN A 124 -63.20 -16.19 -36.35
CA ASN A 124 -64.36 -15.49 -35.81
C ASN A 124 -63.96 -14.71 -34.54
N PHE A 125 -63.80 -13.40 -34.70
CA PHE A 125 -63.53 -12.49 -33.60
C PHE A 125 -64.79 -12.25 -32.78
N SER A 126 -64.85 -12.85 -31.59
CA SER A 126 -65.83 -12.43 -30.58
C SER A 126 -65.24 -11.22 -29.82
N ALA A 127 -66.07 -10.20 -29.59
CA ALA A 127 -65.72 -9.00 -28.81
C ALA A 127 -65.21 -9.37 -27.42
N ASP A 128 -65.69 -10.44 -26.82
CA ASP A 128 -65.29 -10.94 -25.50
C ASP A 128 -63.85 -11.53 -25.51
N LEU A 129 -63.46 -12.17 -26.61
CA LEU A 129 -62.11 -12.73 -26.78
C LEU A 129 -61.06 -11.62 -26.86
N LEU A 130 -61.35 -10.55 -27.62
CA LEU A 130 -60.49 -9.37 -27.71
C LEU A 130 -60.42 -8.64 -26.35
N ARG A 131 -61.54 -8.50 -25.64
CA ARG A 131 -61.57 -7.87 -24.35
C ARG A 131 -60.73 -8.62 -23.30
N ASN A 132 -60.83 -9.96 -23.32
CA ASN A 132 -60.02 -10.81 -22.44
C ASN A 132 -58.51 -10.75 -22.76
N ALA A 133 -58.17 -10.77 -24.06
CA ALA A 133 -56.77 -10.63 -24.48
C ALA A 133 -56.16 -9.28 -24.08
N ILE A 134 -56.89 -8.18 -24.29
CA ILE A 134 -56.49 -6.83 -23.87
C ILE A 134 -56.30 -6.76 -22.33
N SER A 135 -57.26 -7.32 -21.59
CA SER A 135 -57.19 -7.32 -20.12
C SER A 135 -55.96 -8.10 -19.60
N LEU A 136 -55.67 -9.28 -20.20
CA LEU A 136 -54.55 -10.11 -19.84
C LEU A 136 -53.20 -9.39 -20.16
N LEU A 137 -53.09 -8.83 -21.36
CA LEU A 137 -51.91 -8.08 -21.77
C LEU A 137 -51.69 -6.82 -20.92
N SER A 138 -52.76 -6.06 -20.63
CA SER A 138 -52.71 -4.88 -19.81
C SER A 138 -52.21 -5.21 -18.39
N LYS A 139 -52.68 -6.32 -17.81
CA LYS A 139 -52.24 -6.79 -16.50
C LYS A 139 -50.76 -7.22 -16.56
N ALA A 140 -50.37 -8.03 -17.51
CA ALA A 140 -48.97 -8.50 -17.66
C ALA A 140 -48.01 -7.34 -17.91
N THR A 141 -48.39 -6.34 -18.70
CA THR A 141 -47.60 -5.11 -18.88
C THR A 141 -47.44 -4.35 -17.56
N GLY A 142 -48.53 -4.19 -16.80
CA GLY A 142 -48.44 -3.54 -15.49
C GLY A 142 -47.54 -4.25 -14.49
N ASP A 143 -47.61 -5.59 -14.45
CA ASP A 143 -46.79 -6.41 -13.56
C ASP A 143 -45.31 -6.32 -13.99
N THR A 144 -45.01 -6.35 -15.31
CA THR A 144 -43.62 -6.21 -15.83
C THR A 144 -43.06 -4.82 -15.57
N LEU A 145 -43.84 -3.75 -15.73
CA LEU A 145 -43.40 -2.38 -15.42
C LEU A 145 -43.10 -2.23 -13.92
N ALA A 146 -43.95 -2.73 -13.05
CA ALA A 146 -43.74 -2.67 -11.61
C ALA A 146 -42.51 -3.49 -11.17
N GLN A 147 -42.26 -4.61 -11.83
CA GLN A 147 -41.01 -5.40 -11.60
C GLN A 147 -39.78 -4.65 -12.08
N GLY A 148 -39.83 -4.03 -13.27
CA GLY A 148 -38.75 -3.22 -13.83
C GLY A 148 -38.38 -2.04 -12.93
N GLU A 149 -39.37 -1.32 -12.39
CA GLU A 149 -39.14 -0.23 -11.43
C GLU A 149 -38.39 -0.72 -10.19
N LYS A 150 -38.78 -1.85 -9.60
CA LYS A 150 -38.07 -2.45 -8.45
C LYS A 150 -36.67 -2.88 -8.79
N THR A 151 -36.46 -3.39 -10.01
CA THR A 151 -35.12 -3.79 -10.48
C THR A 151 -34.23 -2.57 -10.63
N VAL A 152 -34.73 -1.46 -11.21
CA VAL A 152 -33.99 -0.20 -11.32
C VAL A 152 -33.62 0.35 -9.94
N GLU A 153 -34.55 0.40 -9.00
CA GLU A 153 -34.28 0.84 -7.61
C GLU A 153 -33.19 -0.04 -6.96
N GLY A 154 -33.31 -1.37 -7.11
CA GLY A 154 -32.31 -2.32 -6.59
C GLY A 154 -30.92 -2.13 -7.20
N VAL A 155 -30.85 -1.87 -8.52
CA VAL A 155 -29.57 -1.61 -9.22
C VAL A 155 -28.94 -0.30 -8.73
N VAL A 156 -29.73 0.77 -8.57
CA VAL A 156 -29.24 2.06 -8.07
C VAL A 156 -28.69 1.91 -6.66
N GLN A 157 -29.39 1.24 -5.76
CA GLN A 157 -28.94 1.02 -4.40
C GLN A 157 -27.61 0.25 -4.37
N ARG A 158 -27.51 -0.87 -5.10
CA ARG A 158 -26.29 -1.68 -5.11
C ARG A 158 -25.13 -0.98 -5.79
N SER A 159 -25.37 -0.16 -6.81
CA SER A 159 -24.34 0.69 -7.40
C SER A 159 -23.73 1.65 -6.38
N GLN A 160 -24.55 2.23 -5.49
CA GLN A 160 -24.05 3.09 -4.41
C GLN A 160 -23.21 2.31 -3.39
N GLU A 161 -23.61 1.07 -3.05
CA GLU A 161 -22.86 0.19 -2.16
C GLU A 161 -21.51 -0.21 -2.76
N VAL A 162 -21.46 -0.53 -4.05
CA VAL A 162 -20.23 -0.80 -4.80
C VAL A 162 -19.29 0.41 -4.80
N ASP A 163 -19.82 1.61 -5.03
CA ASP A 163 -19.02 2.84 -5.00
C ASP A 163 -18.45 3.14 -3.60
N GLN A 164 -19.22 2.82 -2.56
CA GLN A 164 -18.77 2.95 -1.17
C GLN A 164 -17.62 1.97 -0.87
N VAL A 165 -17.77 0.69 -1.25
CA VAL A 165 -16.72 -0.33 -1.04
C VAL A 165 -15.46 0.02 -1.83
N ARG A 166 -15.58 0.57 -3.06
CA ARG A 166 -14.43 1.06 -3.83
C ARG A 166 -13.67 2.16 -3.09
N LYS A 167 -14.36 3.15 -2.54
CA LYS A 167 -13.73 4.23 -1.76
C LYS A 167 -13.00 3.69 -0.52
N GLU A 168 -13.59 2.71 0.17
CA GLU A 168 -12.96 2.03 1.30
C GLU A 168 -11.69 1.29 0.86
N LEU A 169 -11.73 0.56 -0.25
CA LEU A 169 -10.58 -0.14 -0.82
C LEU A 169 -9.45 0.82 -1.20
N ASP A 170 -9.77 1.95 -1.83
CA ASP A 170 -8.77 2.95 -2.22
C ASP A 170 -8.12 3.60 -0.99
N GLU A 171 -8.90 3.87 0.06
CA GLU A 171 -8.36 4.38 1.31
C GLU A 171 -7.47 3.34 2.02
N TYR A 172 -7.87 2.07 2.06
CA TYR A 172 -7.03 1.00 2.61
C TYR A 172 -5.73 0.83 1.84
N LYS A 173 -5.76 0.87 0.49
CA LYS A 173 -4.56 0.87 -0.35
C LYS A 173 -3.67 2.07 -0.04
N ARG A 174 -4.26 3.25 0.10
CA ARG A 174 -3.53 4.48 0.45
C ARG A 174 -2.83 4.36 1.81
N ILE A 175 -3.53 3.86 2.83
CA ILE A 175 -2.96 3.65 4.16
C ILE A 175 -1.87 2.58 4.12
N ALA A 176 -2.11 1.45 3.43
CA ALA A 176 -1.17 0.35 3.31
C ALA A 176 0.14 0.73 2.60
N ASN A 177 0.09 1.71 1.69
CA ASN A 177 1.19 2.10 0.82
C ASN A 177 1.84 3.45 1.21
N THR A 178 1.42 4.06 2.34
CA THR A 178 1.92 5.35 2.79
C THR A 178 2.72 5.21 4.10
N ASP A 179 3.87 5.88 4.18
CA ASP A 179 4.64 6.01 5.42
C ASP A 179 3.93 7.00 6.37
N SER A 180 3.67 6.57 7.60
CA SER A 180 2.88 7.33 8.57
C SER A 180 3.53 8.65 9.00
N LEU A 181 4.88 8.69 9.03
CA LEU A 181 5.65 9.85 9.46
C LEU A 181 5.80 10.89 8.35
N THR A 182 6.18 10.45 7.16
CA THR A 182 6.58 11.34 6.05
C THR A 182 5.46 11.58 5.05
N ARG A 183 4.41 10.76 5.06
CA ARG A 183 3.30 10.78 4.09
C ARG A 183 3.73 10.49 2.63
N LEU A 184 4.96 10.06 2.42
CA LEU A 184 5.43 9.50 1.17
C LEU A 184 4.97 8.04 1.01
N SER A 185 5.18 7.45 -0.15
CA SER A 185 5.03 6.01 -0.30
C SER A 185 5.97 5.28 0.67
N ASN A 186 5.54 4.14 1.18
CA ASN A 186 6.37 3.33 2.07
C ASN A 186 7.20 2.31 1.29
N ARG A 187 8.01 1.50 1.99
CA ARG A 187 8.85 0.46 1.42
C ARG A 187 8.07 -0.52 0.56
N ARG A 188 6.89 -0.95 1.04
CA ARG A 188 6.04 -1.90 0.30
C ARG A 188 5.62 -1.33 -1.05
N ALA A 189 5.10 -0.10 -1.07
CA ALA A 189 4.71 0.57 -2.32
C ALA A 189 5.89 0.76 -3.27
N PHE A 190 7.10 1.00 -2.73
CA PHE A 190 8.33 1.07 -3.51
C PHE A 190 8.67 -0.28 -4.15
N ASP A 191 8.65 -1.37 -3.37
CA ASP A 191 8.97 -2.71 -3.86
C ASP A 191 7.97 -3.15 -4.95
N GLU A 192 6.66 -2.86 -4.76
CA GLU A 192 5.61 -3.09 -5.77
C GLU A 192 5.86 -2.29 -7.07
N LYS A 193 6.16 -0.98 -6.96
CA LYS A 193 6.42 -0.13 -8.13
C LYS A 193 7.70 -0.56 -8.86
N LEU A 194 8.75 -0.89 -8.12
CA LEU A 194 10.02 -1.34 -8.69
C LEU A 194 9.87 -2.68 -9.44
N ALA A 195 9.07 -3.61 -8.91
CA ALA A 195 8.82 -4.90 -9.55
C ALA A 195 8.15 -4.77 -10.92
N THR A 196 7.25 -3.80 -11.09
CA THR A 196 6.52 -3.56 -12.34
C THR A 196 7.27 -2.67 -13.34
N LEU A 197 8.45 -2.18 -13.00
CA LEU A 197 9.15 -1.20 -13.82
C LEU A 197 9.63 -1.79 -15.15
N TYR A 198 9.95 -3.09 -15.17
CA TYR A 198 10.43 -3.80 -16.35
C TYR A 198 9.31 -4.43 -17.19
N ASP A 199 8.04 -4.27 -16.81
CA ASP A 199 6.89 -4.74 -17.60
C ASP A 199 6.72 -3.88 -18.87
N ASP A 200 7.14 -2.60 -18.85
CA ASP A 200 7.15 -1.71 -20.02
C ASP A 200 8.58 -1.41 -20.48
N SER A 201 9.08 -2.22 -21.40
CA SER A 201 10.43 -2.10 -21.95
C SER A 201 10.68 -0.78 -22.72
N MET A 202 9.64 -0.11 -23.22
CA MET A 202 9.79 1.14 -23.97
C MET A 202 10.17 2.33 -23.07
N GLN A 203 9.84 2.28 -21.80
CA GLN A 203 10.15 3.34 -20.83
C GLN A 203 11.54 3.19 -20.17
N LEU A 204 12.18 2.02 -20.27
CA LEU A 204 13.46 1.74 -19.60
C LEU A 204 14.57 2.73 -19.94
N PRO A 205 14.76 3.17 -21.21
CA PRO A 205 15.85 4.10 -21.57
C PRO A 205 15.76 5.46 -20.89
N VAL A 206 14.56 5.86 -20.47
CA VAL A 206 14.29 7.17 -19.86
C VAL A 206 13.81 7.05 -18.42
N THR A 207 14.06 5.90 -17.78
CA THR A 207 13.69 5.63 -16.39
C THR A 207 14.93 5.48 -15.53
N ALA A 208 14.92 6.12 -14.36
CA ALA A 208 15.97 6.04 -13.37
C ALA A 208 15.47 5.67 -11.99
N LEU A 209 16.24 4.86 -11.29
CA LEU A 209 16.13 4.66 -9.85
C LEU A 209 17.13 5.55 -9.12
N VAL A 210 16.63 6.32 -8.17
CA VAL A 210 17.41 7.22 -7.30
C VAL A 210 17.24 6.74 -5.87
N LEU A 211 18.33 6.40 -5.21
CA LEU A 211 18.39 6.13 -3.77
C LEU A 211 19.07 7.29 -3.07
N ALA A 212 18.49 7.75 -1.97
CA ALA A 212 19.01 8.85 -1.18
C ALA A 212 19.01 8.50 0.31
N ASP A 213 20.00 9.00 1.03
CA ASP A 213 20.16 8.74 2.46
C ASP A 213 20.64 10.02 3.16
N ILE A 214 20.07 10.30 4.34
CA ILE A 214 20.41 11.49 5.12
C ILE A 214 21.78 11.29 5.77
N ASP A 215 22.70 12.19 5.45
CA ASP A 215 24.06 12.11 5.94
C ASP A 215 24.13 12.29 7.47
N HIS A 216 24.80 11.35 8.14
CA HIS A 216 25.03 11.39 9.58
C HIS A 216 23.78 11.40 10.46
N PHE A 217 22.62 10.93 9.96
CA PHE A 217 21.35 11.00 10.69
C PHE A 217 21.37 10.32 12.06
N LYS A 218 22.11 9.20 12.18
CA LYS A 218 22.32 8.55 13.48
C LYS A 218 22.97 9.49 14.49
N LYS A 219 24.04 10.21 14.08
CA LYS A 219 24.71 11.19 14.98
C LYS A 219 23.77 12.34 15.36
N PHE A 220 22.91 12.74 14.41
CA PHE A 220 21.89 13.74 14.68
C PHE A 220 20.89 13.26 15.74
N ASN A 221 20.38 12.04 15.62
CA ASN A 221 19.49 11.44 16.61
C ASN A 221 20.16 11.28 17.97
N ASP A 222 21.43 10.90 18.00
CA ASP A 222 22.21 10.78 19.25
C ASP A 222 22.38 12.12 19.94
N ALA A 223 22.44 13.23 19.20
CA ALA A 223 22.61 14.60 19.73
C ALA A 223 21.29 15.25 20.15
N TYR A 224 20.21 15.07 19.38
CA TYR A 224 18.96 15.84 19.55
C TYR A 224 17.75 14.97 19.91
N GLY A 225 17.88 13.66 19.89
CA GLY A 225 16.84 12.69 20.19
C GLY A 225 15.92 12.36 19.00
N HIS A 226 15.34 11.16 19.03
CA HIS A 226 14.45 10.65 17.97
C HIS A 226 13.26 11.58 17.63
N PRO A 227 12.57 12.25 18.59
CA PRO A 227 11.47 13.14 18.25
C PRO A 227 11.87 14.35 17.39
N VAL A 228 13.14 14.78 17.48
CA VAL A 228 13.66 15.84 16.59
C VAL A 228 14.03 15.23 15.24
N GLY A 229 14.65 14.06 15.22
CA GLY A 229 14.93 13.30 13.99
C GLY A 229 13.67 13.04 13.16
N ASP A 230 12.57 12.68 13.80
CA ASP A 230 11.27 12.48 13.11
C ASP A 230 10.80 13.76 12.40
N LYS A 231 10.98 14.93 13.02
CA LYS A 231 10.66 16.22 12.37
C LYS A 231 11.58 16.53 11.19
N ILE A 232 12.85 16.15 11.29
CA ILE A 232 13.80 16.27 10.18
C ILE A 232 13.38 15.36 9.04
N LEU A 233 13.06 14.08 9.31
CA LEU A 233 12.57 13.13 8.30
C LEU A 233 11.33 13.67 7.57
N ALA A 234 10.33 14.16 8.29
CA ALA A 234 9.14 14.76 7.71
C ALA A 234 9.47 16.00 6.87
N SER A 235 10.43 16.83 7.31
CA SER A 235 10.86 18.02 6.58
C SER A 235 11.64 17.67 5.32
N VAL A 236 12.53 16.67 5.36
CA VAL A 236 13.26 16.16 4.20
C VAL A 236 12.27 15.59 3.18
N ALA A 237 11.33 14.78 3.61
CA ALA A 237 10.28 14.23 2.76
C ALA A 237 9.47 15.32 2.04
N ALA A 238 9.11 16.38 2.77
CA ALA A 238 8.39 17.53 2.20
C ALA A 238 9.23 18.26 1.12
N VAL A 239 10.55 18.41 1.36
CA VAL A 239 11.47 18.99 0.36
C VAL A 239 11.57 18.11 -0.86
N LEU A 240 11.80 16.79 -0.67
CA LEU A 240 11.88 15.83 -1.78
C LEU A 240 10.59 15.88 -2.63
N ARG A 241 9.42 15.80 -1.99
CA ARG A 241 8.13 15.82 -2.70
C ARG A 241 7.86 17.15 -3.44
N SER A 242 8.19 18.28 -2.84
CA SER A 242 7.96 19.61 -3.45
C SER A 242 8.96 19.97 -4.55
N SER A 243 10.11 19.32 -4.58
CA SER A 243 11.18 19.62 -5.55
C SER A 243 11.10 18.80 -6.83
N VAL A 244 10.18 17.83 -6.92
CA VAL A 244 9.95 17.02 -8.11
C VAL A 244 8.52 17.18 -8.62
N ARG A 245 8.28 16.77 -9.87
CA ARG A 245 6.93 16.79 -10.48
C ARG A 245 6.01 15.82 -9.72
N LYS A 246 4.70 16.01 -9.88
CA LYS A 246 3.67 15.18 -9.18
C LYS A 246 3.69 13.72 -9.60
N ASP A 247 4.09 13.43 -10.82
CA ASP A 247 4.18 12.11 -11.43
C ASP A 247 5.42 11.31 -10.99
N VAL A 248 6.43 11.96 -10.45
CA VAL A 248 7.61 11.26 -9.88
C VAL A 248 7.19 10.47 -8.62
N PHE A 249 7.48 9.18 -8.63
CA PHE A 249 7.28 8.34 -7.47
C PHE A 249 8.35 8.64 -6.41
N VAL A 250 7.93 8.89 -5.18
CA VAL A 250 8.82 9.19 -4.05
C VAL A 250 8.41 8.34 -2.85
N ALA A 251 9.35 7.61 -2.27
CA ALA A 251 9.13 6.72 -1.15
C ALA A 251 10.16 6.89 -0.02
N ARG A 252 9.77 6.53 1.19
CA ARG A 252 10.70 6.25 2.28
C ARG A 252 10.87 4.75 2.41
N THR A 253 12.09 4.26 2.18
CA THR A 253 12.41 2.83 2.09
C THR A 253 13.07 2.28 3.35
N GLY A 254 13.53 3.14 4.24
CA GLY A 254 14.18 2.77 5.49
C GLY A 254 14.08 3.87 6.55
N GLY A 255 14.86 3.74 7.61
CA GLY A 255 14.87 4.72 8.69
C GLY A 255 15.19 6.14 8.22
N GLU A 256 16.28 6.29 7.47
CA GLU A 256 16.81 7.55 6.93
C GLU A 256 16.95 7.51 5.40
N GLU A 257 16.42 6.45 4.76
CA GLU A 257 16.56 6.15 3.35
C GLU A 257 15.30 6.52 2.57
N PHE A 258 15.49 7.12 1.41
CA PHE A 258 14.46 7.51 0.46
C PHE A 258 14.76 6.97 -0.92
N ALA A 259 13.73 6.71 -1.70
CA ALA A 259 13.85 6.31 -3.10
C ALA A 259 12.95 7.16 -3.99
N LEU A 260 13.43 7.42 -5.21
CA LEU A 260 12.61 8.03 -6.26
C LEU A 260 12.71 7.17 -7.52
N ILE A 261 11.60 7.01 -8.22
CA ILE A 261 11.57 6.46 -9.57
C ILE A 261 11.15 7.61 -10.49
N ILE A 262 12.04 7.96 -11.41
CA ILE A 262 11.88 9.09 -12.33
C ILE A 262 11.75 8.51 -13.73
N GLU A 263 10.58 8.66 -14.34
CA GLU A 263 10.24 8.17 -15.67
C GLU A 263 10.19 9.33 -16.67
N GLY A 264 10.51 9.07 -17.95
CA GLY A 264 10.41 10.02 -19.03
C GLY A 264 11.47 11.13 -19.02
N ASN A 265 12.65 10.88 -18.43
CA ASN A 265 13.75 11.83 -18.34
C ASN A 265 15.06 11.23 -18.82
N THR A 266 15.89 12.04 -19.48
CA THR A 266 17.27 11.66 -19.84
C THR A 266 18.16 11.59 -18.61
N THR A 267 19.32 10.96 -18.74
CA THR A 267 20.31 10.89 -17.65
C THR A 267 20.69 12.27 -17.12
N GLU A 268 20.90 13.24 -18.02
CA GLU A 268 21.28 14.62 -17.66
C GLU A 268 20.16 15.32 -16.88
N GLU A 269 18.91 15.12 -17.29
CA GLU A 269 17.74 15.67 -16.59
C GLU A 269 17.57 15.07 -15.21
N VAL A 270 17.76 13.75 -15.08
CA VAL A 270 17.72 13.05 -13.77
C VAL A 270 18.80 13.60 -12.85
N MET A 271 20.04 13.72 -13.34
CA MET A 271 21.15 14.27 -12.56
C MET A 271 20.89 15.71 -12.14
N ALA A 272 20.31 16.55 -13.01
CA ALA A 272 19.92 17.91 -12.67
C ALA A 272 18.80 17.95 -11.61
N ILE A 273 17.82 17.05 -11.67
CA ILE A 273 16.80 16.90 -10.65
C ILE A 273 17.43 16.53 -9.30
N CYS A 274 18.30 15.53 -9.29
CA CYS A 274 18.99 15.07 -8.07
C CYS A 274 19.85 16.16 -7.43
N GLU A 275 20.60 16.94 -8.25
CA GLU A 275 21.42 18.05 -7.74
C GLU A 275 20.53 19.17 -7.16
N ARG A 276 19.40 19.46 -7.77
CA ARG A 276 18.42 20.41 -7.22
C ARG A 276 17.88 19.95 -5.87
N LEU A 277 17.57 18.63 -5.72
CA LEU A 277 17.13 18.03 -4.45
C LEU A 277 18.20 18.18 -3.37
N ARG A 278 19.43 17.81 -3.69
CA ARG A 278 20.58 17.93 -2.79
C ARG A 278 20.77 19.35 -2.28
N LYS A 279 20.82 20.31 -3.22
CA LYS A 279 20.98 21.74 -2.88
C LYS A 279 19.82 22.31 -2.09
N ALA A 280 18.59 21.91 -2.41
CA ALA A 280 17.41 22.36 -1.68
C ALA A 280 17.45 21.94 -0.20
N LEU A 281 18.02 20.80 0.13
CA LEU A 281 18.21 20.34 1.51
C LEU A 281 19.42 21.03 2.17
N GLU A 282 20.56 21.10 1.47
CA GLU A 282 21.78 21.72 1.98
C GLU A 282 21.57 23.19 2.39
N THR A 283 20.78 23.93 1.60
CA THR A 283 20.54 25.37 1.84
C THR A 283 19.35 25.67 2.74
N ARG A 284 18.53 24.66 3.07
CA ARG A 284 17.35 24.85 3.91
C ARG A 284 17.75 24.97 5.38
N PRO A 285 17.34 26.04 6.08
CA PRO A 285 17.56 26.14 7.53
C PRO A 285 16.60 25.18 8.27
N PHE A 286 17.14 24.29 9.08
CA PHE A 286 16.37 23.43 9.97
C PHE A 286 16.38 23.98 11.38
N ARG A 287 15.31 24.70 11.75
CA ARG A 287 15.20 25.38 13.04
C ARG A 287 13.99 24.89 13.82
N ASN A 288 14.13 24.84 15.13
CA ASN A 288 13.01 24.63 16.04
C ASN A 288 12.19 25.92 16.12
N SER A 289 10.95 25.90 15.62
CA SER A 289 10.07 27.09 15.63
C SER A 289 9.72 27.61 17.01
N ARG A 290 9.79 26.76 18.06
CA ARG A 290 9.47 27.14 19.44
C ARG A 290 10.66 27.68 20.23
N THR A 291 11.85 27.08 20.03
CA THR A 291 13.05 27.46 20.81
C THR A 291 14.02 28.34 20.04
N GLY A 292 13.83 28.52 18.72
CA GLY A 292 14.76 29.18 17.84
C GLY A 292 16.07 28.43 17.56
N MET A 293 16.24 27.23 18.14
CA MET A 293 17.44 26.42 18.00
C MET A 293 17.68 26.04 16.56
N ASP A 294 18.87 26.33 16.04
CA ASP A 294 19.31 25.92 14.72
C ASP A 294 20.01 24.57 14.82
N TYR A 295 19.55 23.58 14.00
CA TYR A 295 20.10 22.23 13.96
C TYR A 295 21.25 22.09 12.95
N GLY A 296 21.58 23.16 12.21
CA GLY A 296 22.56 23.13 11.15
C GLY A 296 22.03 22.57 9.83
N PRO A 297 22.87 22.47 8.82
CA PRO A 297 22.52 21.95 7.51
C PRO A 297 22.28 20.45 7.57
N ILE A 298 21.23 19.99 6.95
CA ILE A 298 20.95 18.56 6.71
C ILE A 298 21.31 18.28 5.25
N THR A 299 22.21 17.33 5.03
CA THR A 299 22.65 16.94 3.71
C THR A 299 22.22 15.51 3.37
N ILE A 300 22.19 15.21 2.08
CA ILE A 300 21.89 13.87 1.57
C ILE A 300 22.97 13.41 0.60
N SER A 301 23.26 12.12 0.65
CA SER A 301 23.99 11.41 -0.41
C SER A 301 23.01 10.73 -1.33
N ILE A 302 23.26 10.76 -2.64
CA ILE A 302 22.35 10.25 -3.67
C ILE A 302 23.11 9.30 -4.60
N GLY A 303 22.54 8.12 -4.85
CA GLY A 303 22.97 7.17 -5.88
C GLY A 303 21.91 7.07 -6.96
N VAL A 304 22.32 7.11 -8.21
CA VAL A 304 21.46 7.08 -9.40
C VAL A 304 21.89 5.92 -10.30
N ALA A 305 20.93 5.16 -10.84
CA ALA A 305 21.17 4.22 -11.94
C ALA A 305 20.01 4.32 -12.94
N MET A 306 20.36 4.22 -14.23
CA MET A 306 19.35 4.16 -15.30
C MET A 306 18.86 2.73 -15.47
N ALA A 307 17.56 2.53 -15.68
CA ALA A 307 16.98 1.21 -15.85
C ALA A 307 17.52 0.46 -17.08
N SER A 308 17.93 1.22 -18.12
CA SER A 308 18.58 0.67 -19.32
C SER A 308 19.97 0.08 -19.06
N GLN A 309 20.59 0.37 -17.91
CA GLN A 309 21.90 -0.16 -17.53
C GLN A 309 21.80 -1.47 -16.72
N ALA A 310 20.57 -1.91 -16.38
CA ALA A 310 20.33 -3.03 -15.49
C ALA A 310 19.51 -4.13 -16.19
N ASP A 311 19.76 -5.37 -15.81
CA ASP A 311 19.10 -6.53 -16.39
C ASP A 311 17.69 -6.74 -15.84
N ASP A 312 17.48 -6.36 -14.58
CA ASP A 312 16.20 -6.47 -13.88
C ASP A 312 16.09 -5.43 -12.73
N ALA A 313 14.95 -5.43 -12.04
CA ALA A 313 14.66 -4.55 -10.90
C ALA A 313 15.65 -4.74 -9.74
N GLY A 314 16.11 -5.97 -9.50
CA GLY A 314 17.08 -6.28 -8.46
C GLY A 314 18.46 -5.75 -8.78
N ASP A 315 18.90 -5.90 -10.02
CA ASP A 315 20.18 -5.36 -10.51
C ASP A 315 20.16 -3.83 -10.53
N LEU A 316 19.06 -3.21 -10.94
CA LEU A 316 18.87 -1.77 -10.88
C LEU A 316 19.01 -1.23 -9.44
N TYR A 317 18.37 -1.92 -8.48
CA TYR A 317 18.52 -1.56 -7.07
C TYR A 317 19.98 -1.66 -6.59
N VAL A 318 20.67 -2.76 -6.92
CA VAL A 318 22.09 -2.97 -6.55
C VAL A 318 23.00 -1.89 -7.15
N LYS A 319 22.78 -1.50 -8.39
CA LYS A 319 23.53 -0.44 -9.08
C LYS A 319 23.33 0.92 -8.44
N SER A 320 22.06 1.30 -8.18
CA SER A 320 21.74 2.56 -7.48
C SER A 320 22.33 2.61 -6.08
N ASP A 321 22.25 1.50 -5.32
CA ASP A 321 22.80 1.39 -3.97
C ASP A 321 24.34 1.39 -3.97
N THR A 322 24.97 0.84 -5.01
CA THR A 322 26.42 0.95 -5.21
C THR A 322 26.85 2.39 -5.45
N ALA A 323 26.13 3.12 -6.29
CA ALA A 323 26.38 4.54 -6.53
C ALA A 323 26.19 5.37 -5.24
N LEU A 324 25.15 5.10 -4.46
CA LEU A 324 24.91 5.74 -3.15
C LEU A 324 26.06 5.47 -2.16
N TYR A 325 26.52 4.23 -2.10
CA TYR A 325 27.66 3.86 -1.26
C TYR A 325 28.92 4.63 -1.67
N CYS A 326 29.20 4.73 -2.97
CA CYS A 326 30.32 5.52 -3.47
C CYS A 326 30.17 7.02 -3.13
N ALA A 327 28.96 7.59 -3.22
CA ALA A 327 28.70 8.96 -2.82
C ALA A 327 29.01 9.20 -1.33
N LYS A 328 28.59 8.28 -0.45
CA LYS A 328 28.90 8.33 1.00
C LYS A 328 30.40 8.26 1.28
N ASN A 329 31.12 7.40 0.58
CA ASN A 329 32.58 7.22 0.77
C ASN A 329 33.40 8.37 0.18
N ALA A 330 32.94 8.99 -0.90
CA ALA A 330 33.63 10.12 -1.52
C ALA A 330 33.51 11.44 -0.71
N GLY A 331 32.86 11.42 0.48
CA GLY A 331 32.77 12.57 1.38
C GLY A 331 31.35 13.07 1.61
N ARG A 332 30.32 12.32 1.20
CA ARG A 332 28.90 12.63 1.37
C ARG A 332 28.44 13.91 0.66
N ASN A 333 27.20 14.34 0.94
CA ASN A 333 26.61 15.55 0.36
C ASN A 333 26.82 15.67 -1.16
N ARG A 334 26.56 14.59 -1.89
CA ARG A 334 26.77 14.49 -3.35
C ARG A 334 25.88 13.47 -3.97
N LEU A 335 25.80 13.54 -5.27
CA LEU A 335 25.18 12.51 -6.09
C LEU A 335 26.23 11.78 -6.92
N MET A 336 25.99 10.51 -7.20
CA MET A 336 26.77 9.71 -8.13
C MET A 336 25.82 8.93 -9.04
N LEU A 337 26.12 8.98 -10.35
CA LEU A 337 25.54 8.07 -11.33
C LEU A 337 26.34 6.77 -11.32
N PHE A 338 25.65 5.63 -11.39
CA PHE A 338 26.32 4.33 -11.52
C PHE A 338 27.12 4.28 -12.82
N GLU A 339 28.36 3.85 -12.72
CA GLU A 339 29.28 3.59 -13.82
C GLU A 339 29.89 2.19 -13.66
N ASP A 340 30.15 1.53 -14.78
CA ASP A 340 30.83 0.23 -14.79
C ASP A 340 32.19 0.37 -14.12
N GLY A 341 32.43 -0.45 -13.10
CA GLY A 341 33.67 -0.38 -12.28
C GLY A 341 33.47 0.14 -10.88
N MET A 342 32.32 0.79 -10.58
CA MET A 342 31.94 1.09 -9.20
C MET A 342 31.75 -0.22 -8.43
N ARG A 343 32.32 -0.32 -7.24
CA ARG A 343 32.18 -1.49 -6.37
C ARG A 343 31.95 -1.06 -4.94
N LYS A 344 31.16 -1.83 -4.23
CA LYS A 344 31.08 -1.76 -2.79
C LYS A 344 32.24 -2.57 -2.22
N ASP A 345 33.20 -1.91 -1.60
CA ASP A 345 34.16 -2.61 -0.75
C ASP A 345 33.45 -3.08 0.51
N TYR A 346 32.85 -4.25 0.43
CA TYR A 346 32.31 -4.93 1.60
C TYR A 346 33.48 -5.43 2.45
N GLY A 347 33.82 -4.72 3.49
CA GLY A 347 34.57 -5.29 4.60
C GLY A 347 33.80 -6.46 5.22
N GLY A 348 33.80 -7.61 4.54
CA GLY A 348 33.49 -8.92 5.07
C GLY A 348 32.05 -9.24 5.48
N LYS A 349 31.02 -8.49 5.08
CA LYS A 349 29.61 -8.86 5.35
C LYS A 349 28.79 -8.89 4.05
N SER A 350 28.67 -10.08 3.50
CA SER A 350 27.76 -10.40 2.40
C SER A 350 26.29 -10.30 2.90
N TRP A 351 25.52 -9.37 2.35
CA TRP A 351 24.06 -9.35 2.49
C TRP A 351 23.44 -10.12 1.32
N LEU A 352 23.39 -11.45 1.45
CA LEU A 352 22.58 -12.32 0.61
C LEU A 352 21.11 -12.28 1.11
N ILE A 353 20.34 -11.26 0.74
CA ILE A 353 18.89 -11.23 1.01
C ILE A 353 18.05 -11.51 -0.24
N TYR A 354 18.65 -11.51 -1.44
CA TYR A 354 17.93 -11.85 -2.67
C TYR A 354 18.66 -12.99 -3.42
N LYS A 355 18.53 -14.21 -2.92
CA LYS A 355 18.56 -15.43 -3.73
C LYS A 355 17.41 -16.31 -3.27
N LYS A 356 16.37 -16.33 -4.14
CA LYS A 356 15.19 -17.20 -4.22
C LYS A 356 14.59 -17.66 -2.92
#